data_4af4eb938ba2340583215bc786561b7f
#
_entry.id   4af4eb938ba2340583215bc786561b7f
#
_cell.length_a   1.000
_cell.length_b   1.000
_cell.length_c   1.000
_cell.angle_alpha   90.00
_cell.angle_beta   90.00
_cell.angle_gamma   90.00
#
_symmetry.space_group_name_H-M   'P 1'
#
loop_
_entity.id
_entity.type
_entity.pdbx_description
1 polymer ?
#
loop_
_entity_poly.entity_id
_entity_poly.type
_entity_poly.pdbx_seq_one_letter_code
_entity_poly.pdbx_strand_id
1 'polypeptide(L)'
;MQTFNERGWLEDAAFMECEVFYFGRTIKGNLMGRNSIIIGRGTNGKWTYGIYLAASKSDRCSGLSIFNEPYESRHKCLRHGLEEMIAWHTEENDRKTAPVIKEATDMLDEIMGRKPKQLSLF
;
A
#
# COMPACT_ATOMS: atom_id res chain seq x y z
N MET A 1 6.75 -5.22 31.84
CA MET A 1 6.35 -3.84 31.47
C MET A 1 6.44 -3.69 29.95
N GLN A 2 5.39 -3.19 29.34
CA GLN A 2 5.38 -2.96 27.90
C GLN A 2 6.08 -1.65 27.57
N THR A 3 6.99 -1.71 26.60
CA THR A 3 7.80 -0.56 26.20
C THR A 3 7.42 -0.15 24.78
N PHE A 4 7.14 1.14 24.59
CA PHE A 4 6.82 1.70 23.28
C PHE A 4 8.08 2.38 22.71
N ASN A 5 8.28 2.24 21.41
CA ASN A 5 9.37 2.94 20.74
C ASN A 5 8.97 4.40 20.43
N GLU A 6 9.88 5.14 19.79
CA GLU A 6 9.67 6.56 19.47
C GLU A 6 8.42 6.82 18.62
N ARG A 7 7.99 5.85 17.85
CA ARG A 7 6.79 5.95 17.00
C ARG A 7 5.52 5.49 17.68
N GLY A 8 5.62 5.05 18.94
CA GLY A 8 4.47 4.59 19.70
C GLY A 8 4.09 3.14 19.46
N TRP A 9 4.96 2.34 18.84
CA TRP A 9 4.75 0.90 18.69
C TRP A 9 5.34 0.16 19.88
N LEU A 10 4.68 -0.91 20.28
CA LEU A 10 5.26 -1.85 21.24
C LEU A 10 6.47 -2.52 20.59
N GLU A 11 7.58 -2.60 21.32
CA GLU A 11 8.82 -3.17 20.79
C GLU A 11 8.68 -4.65 20.40
N ASP A 12 7.83 -5.39 21.10
CA ASP A 12 7.58 -6.79 20.82
C ASP A 12 6.22 -7.01 20.11
N ALA A 13 5.73 -5.98 19.43
CA ALA A 13 4.38 -6.04 18.90
C ALA A 13 4.25 -6.94 17.66
N ALA A 14 3.23 -7.76 17.69
CA ALA A 14 2.70 -8.36 16.47
C ALA A 14 1.61 -7.44 15.92
N PHE A 15 1.56 -7.30 14.62
CA PHE A 15 0.47 -6.56 13.98
C PHE A 15 -0.74 -7.47 13.81
N MET A 16 -1.91 -6.94 14.11
CA MET A 16 -3.18 -7.64 14.03
C MET A 16 -4.02 -7.08 12.90
N GLU A 17 -5.08 -7.80 12.55
CA GLU A 17 -6.01 -7.34 11.52
C GLU A 17 -5.31 -7.02 10.20
N CYS A 18 -4.35 -7.86 9.82
CA CYS A 18 -3.58 -7.65 8.58
C CYS A 18 -4.44 -7.92 7.35
N GLU A 19 -4.36 -7.00 6.38
CA GLU A 19 -5.02 -7.15 5.09
C GLU A 19 -3.98 -6.94 4.00
N VAL A 20 -4.08 -7.72 2.93
CA VAL A 20 -3.16 -7.60 1.78
C VAL A 20 -3.97 -7.25 0.54
N PHE A 21 -3.51 -6.24 -0.18
CA PHE A 21 -4.11 -5.80 -1.44
C PHE A 21 -3.11 -6.04 -2.57
N TYR A 22 -3.55 -6.78 -3.59
CA TYR A 22 -2.71 -7.11 -4.74
C TYR A 22 -3.09 -6.27 -5.94
N PHE A 23 -2.10 -5.86 -6.71
CA PHE A 23 -2.28 -5.00 -7.88
C PHE A 23 -1.58 -5.60 -9.09
N GLY A 24 -2.14 -5.39 -10.27
CA GLY A 24 -1.52 -5.85 -11.49
C GLY A 24 -1.68 -7.35 -11.75
N ARG A 25 -2.74 -7.97 -11.24
CA ARG A 25 -2.98 -9.40 -11.46
C ARG A 25 -3.25 -9.75 -12.92
N THR A 26 -3.58 -8.76 -13.74
CA THR A 26 -3.76 -8.96 -15.17
C THR A 26 -2.44 -8.99 -15.93
N ILE A 27 -1.35 -8.61 -15.28
CA ILE A 27 -0.02 -8.63 -15.88
C ILE A 27 0.46 -10.08 -15.99
N LYS A 28 0.93 -10.45 -17.19
CA LYS A 28 1.46 -11.80 -17.41
C LYS A 28 2.92 -11.87 -17.00
N GLY A 29 3.36 -13.06 -16.59
CA GLY A 29 4.75 -13.31 -16.27
C GLY A 29 5.12 -13.05 -14.83
N ASN A 30 6.40 -12.79 -14.58
CA ASN A 30 6.97 -12.72 -13.23
C ASN A 30 6.47 -11.53 -12.40
N LEU A 31 5.86 -10.54 -13.03
CA LEU A 31 5.37 -9.35 -12.34
C LEU A 31 3.94 -9.50 -11.82
N MET A 32 3.25 -10.57 -12.23
CA MET A 32 1.86 -10.80 -11.83
C MET A 32 1.75 -10.99 -10.32
N GLY A 33 0.95 -10.14 -9.68
CA GLY A 33 0.71 -10.22 -8.23
C GLY A 33 1.88 -9.84 -7.35
N ARG A 34 2.97 -9.33 -7.92
CA ARG A 34 4.14 -8.91 -7.15
C ARG A 34 4.06 -7.47 -6.67
N ASN A 35 2.98 -6.78 -7.00
CA ASN A 35 2.72 -5.44 -6.48
C ASN A 35 1.62 -5.56 -5.44
N SER A 36 1.94 -5.22 -4.20
CA SER A 36 1.00 -5.40 -3.12
C SER A 36 1.22 -4.39 -2.01
N ILE A 37 0.17 -4.16 -1.24
CA ILE A 37 0.22 -3.37 -0.02
C ILE A 37 -0.33 -4.25 1.09
N ILE A 38 0.40 -4.37 2.19
CA ILE A 38 -0.10 -5.01 3.40
C ILE A 38 -0.30 -3.94 4.46
N ILE A 39 -1.47 -3.92 5.09
CA ILE A 39 -1.72 -3.03 6.22
C ILE A 39 -1.96 -3.87 7.46
N GLY A 40 -1.60 -3.32 8.60
CA GLY A 40 -1.81 -4.00 9.87
C GLY A 40 -1.98 -3.01 10.99
N ARG A 41 -2.73 -3.40 12.01
CA ARG A 41 -2.96 -2.59 13.20
C ARG A 41 -2.12 -3.12 14.35
N GLY A 42 -1.40 -2.23 15.02
CA GLY A 42 -0.66 -2.58 16.23
C GLY A 42 -1.55 -2.56 17.46
N THR A 43 -1.01 -3.03 18.58
CA THR A 43 -1.74 -3.11 19.85
C THR A 43 -2.08 -1.71 20.41
N ASN A 44 -1.40 -0.67 19.91
CA ASN A 44 -1.71 0.72 20.27
C ASN A 44 -2.89 1.29 19.47
N GLY A 45 -3.53 0.49 18.60
CA GLY A 45 -4.65 0.91 17.78
C GLY A 45 -4.26 1.67 16.52
N LYS A 46 -2.98 1.89 16.30
CA LYS A 46 -2.50 2.60 15.11
C LYS A 46 -2.18 1.63 13.99
N TRP A 47 -2.21 2.14 12.77
CA TRP A 47 -2.01 1.35 11.55
C TRP A 47 -0.67 1.68 10.89
N THR A 48 -0.11 0.70 10.19
CA THR A 48 1.01 0.94 9.31
C THR A 48 0.90 0.03 8.09
N TYR A 49 1.75 0.25 7.09
CA TYR A 49 1.73 -0.58 5.90
C TYR A 49 3.14 -1.02 5.49
N GLY A 50 3.19 -2.17 4.85
CA GLY A 50 4.33 -2.62 4.09
C GLY A 50 3.95 -2.62 2.61
N ILE A 51 4.93 -2.59 1.73
CA ILE A 51 4.67 -2.48 0.30
C ILE A 51 5.65 -3.35 -0.48
N TYR A 52 5.17 -3.98 -1.54
CA TYR A 52 5.99 -4.67 -2.51
C TYR A 52 5.76 -4.01 -3.86
N LEU A 53 6.82 -3.50 -4.46
CA LEU A 53 6.78 -2.79 -5.74
C LEU A 53 7.69 -3.50 -6.71
N ALA A 54 7.17 -3.90 -7.87
CA ALA A 54 7.95 -4.61 -8.86
C ALA A 54 7.68 -4.08 -10.26
N ALA A 55 8.76 -3.76 -10.96
CA ALA A 55 8.75 -3.39 -12.37
C ALA A 55 9.77 -4.27 -13.10
N SER A 56 9.89 -4.13 -14.41
CA SER A 56 10.74 -4.99 -15.21
C SER A 56 12.22 -4.92 -14.82
N LYS A 57 12.69 -3.76 -14.36
CA LYS A 57 14.11 -3.52 -14.09
C LYS A 57 14.45 -3.29 -12.64
N SER A 58 13.46 -3.11 -11.77
CA SER A 58 13.72 -2.85 -10.37
C SER A 58 12.56 -3.32 -9.52
N ASP A 59 12.86 -3.49 -8.24
CA ASP A 59 11.83 -3.80 -7.25
C ASP A 59 12.20 -3.14 -5.92
N ARG A 60 11.21 -3.06 -5.04
CA ARG A 60 11.39 -2.52 -3.70
C ARG A 60 10.40 -3.21 -2.77
N CYS A 61 10.85 -3.55 -1.59
CA CYS A 61 10.02 -4.25 -0.62
C CYS A 61 10.25 -3.71 0.79
N SER A 62 9.17 -3.46 1.50
CA SER A 62 9.24 -3.21 2.93
C SER A 62 8.02 -3.86 3.59
N GLY A 63 8.26 -4.55 4.71
CA GLY A 63 7.19 -5.24 5.43
C GLY A 63 6.61 -4.41 6.55
N LEU A 64 5.68 -5.01 7.28
CA LEU A 64 5.18 -4.42 8.52
C LEU A 64 6.30 -4.45 9.56
N SER A 65 6.53 -3.31 10.21
CA SER A 65 7.64 -3.15 11.13
C SER A 65 7.34 -2.08 12.18
N ILE A 66 7.87 -2.27 13.37
CA ILE A 66 7.80 -1.27 14.43
C ILE A 66 8.60 -0.01 14.13
N PHE A 67 9.36 -0.01 13.03
CA PHE A 67 10.09 1.17 12.57
C PHE A 67 9.31 1.99 11.55
N ASN A 68 8.13 1.51 11.14
CA ASN A 68 7.29 2.20 10.18
C ASN A 68 6.53 3.35 10.84
N GLU A 69 6.14 4.33 10.02
CA GLU A 69 5.29 5.43 10.49
C GLU A 69 3.93 4.92 10.95
N PRO A 70 3.44 5.38 12.10
CA PRO A 70 2.08 5.07 12.54
C PRO A 70 1.07 6.00 11.88
N TYR A 71 -0.10 5.46 11.55
CA TYR A 71 -1.22 6.23 11.01
C TYR A 71 -2.43 6.03 11.91
N GLU A 72 -3.21 7.09 12.08
CA GLU A 72 -4.34 7.10 13.02
C GLU A 72 -5.50 6.22 12.58
N SER A 73 -5.65 6.01 11.27
CA SER A 73 -6.76 5.22 10.76
C SER A 73 -6.31 4.30 9.62
N ARG A 74 -7.11 3.26 9.40
CA ARG A 74 -6.93 2.34 8.29
C ARG A 74 -6.96 3.07 6.95
N HIS A 75 -7.89 4.02 6.79
CA HIS A 75 -8.03 4.78 5.56
C HIS A 75 -6.81 5.65 5.26
N LYS A 76 -6.29 6.36 6.25
CA LYS A 76 -5.09 7.16 6.07
C LYS A 76 -3.88 6.29 5.71
N CYS A 77 -3.75 5.15 6.39
CA CYS A 77 -2.67 4.21 6.15
C CYS A 77 -2.70 3.70 4.71
N LEU A 78 -3.84 3.19 4.28
CA LEU A 78 -4.00 2.65 2.93
C LEU A 78 -3.80 3.73 1.87
N ARG A 79 -4.29 4.94 2.12
CA ARG A 79 -4.09 6.07 1.22
C ARG A 79 -2.61 6.35 0.99
N HIS A 80 -1.82 6.40 2.06
CA HIS A 80 -0.38 6.64 1.94
C HIS A 80 0.32 5.53 1.17
N GLY A 81 -0.06 4.27 1.41
CA GLY A 81 0.49 3.15 0.66
C GLY A 81 0.17 3.23 -0.83
N LEU A 82 -1.07 3.58 -1.17
CA LEU A 82 -1.49 3.74 -2.55
C LEU A 82 -0.75 4.90 -3.23
N GLU A 83 -0.60 6.01 -2.54
CA GLU A 83 0.13 7.17 -3.06
C GLU A 83 1.60 6.82 -3.33
N GLU A 84 2.23 6.08 -2.45
CA GLU A 84 3.60 5.62 -2.65
C GLU A 84 3.72 4.70 -3.87
N MET A 85 2.80 3.75 -4.01
CA MET A 85 2.78 2.82 -5.14
C MET A 85 2.62 3.56 -6.46
N ILE A 86 1.69 4.50 -6.52
CA ILE A 86 1.45 5.31 -7.73
C ILE A 86 2.69 6.13 -8.08
N ALA A 87 3.29 6.79 -7.09
CA ALA A 87 4.46 7.63 -7.31
C ALA A 87 5.64 6.80 -7.83
N TRP A 88 5.90 5.64 -7.20
CA TRP A 88 7.01 4.79 -7.61
C TRP A 88 6.85 4.27 -9.04
N HIS A 89 5.66 3.77 -9.38
CA HIS A 89 5.41 3.25 -10.73
C HIS A 89 5.38 4.36 -11.78
N THR A 90 4.91 5.54 -11.41
CA THR A 90 4.95 6.69 -12.31
C THR A 90 6.40 7.05 -12.67
N GLU A 91 7.27 7.04 -11.68
CA GLU A 91 8.69 7.32 -11.88
C GLU A 91 9.38 6.23 -12.70
N GLU A 92 9.05 4.95 -12.43
CA GLU A 92 9.60 3.83 -13.21
C GLU A 92 9.16 3.84 -14.67
N ASN A 93 7.93 4.29 -14.91
CA ASN A 93 7.38 4.44 -16.26
C ASN A 93 7.48 3.16 -17.09
N ASP A 94 7.14 2.02 -16.51
CA ASP A 94 7.17 0.72 -17.16
C ASP A 94 5.81 0.38 -17.74
N ARG A 95 5.74 0.19 -19.06
CA ARG A 95 4.48 -0.13 -19.73
C ARG A 95 3.83 -1.41 -19.21
N LYS A 96 4.64 -2.39 -18.83
CA LYS A 96 4.12 -3.68 -18.34
C LYS A 96 3.38 -3.52 -17.03
N THR A 97 3.74 -2.54 -16.21
CA THR A 97 3.12 -2.32 -14.91
C THR A 97 2.13 -1.15 -14.90
N ALA A 98 1.78 -0.61 -16.07
CA ALA A 98 0.77 0.44 -16.16
C ALA A 98 -0.56 0.05 -15.48
N PRO A 99 -1.04 -1.21 -15.54
CA PRO A 99 -2.26 -1.59 -14.80
C PRO A 99 -2.18 -1.38 -13.30
N VAL A 100 -0.99 -1.43 -12.71
CA VAL A 100 -0.82 -1.18 -11.27
C VAL A 100 -1.22 0.24 -10.93
N ILE A 101 -0.76 1.21 -11.72
CA ILE A 101 -1.12 2.63 -11.51
C ILE A 101 -2.63 2.81 -11.60
N LYS A 102 -3.25 2.21 -12.62
CA LYS A 102 -4.69 2.32 -12.82
C LYS A 102 -5.48 1.74 -11.64
N GLU A 103 -5.14 0.51 -11.24
CA GLU A 103 -5.83 -0.16 -10.14
C GLU A 103 -5.63 0.58 -8.82
N ALA A 104 -4.42 1.04 -8.55
CA ALA A 104 -4.13 1.81 -7.33
C ALA A 104 -4.86 3.15 -7.33
N THR A 105 -4.92 3.82 -8.48
CA THR A 105 -5.63 5.10 -8.61
C THR A 105 -7.13 4.90 -8.40
N ASP A 106 -7.70 3.85 -8.98
CA ASP A 106 -9.13 3.54 -8.82
C ASP A 106 -9.47 3.30 -7.35
N MET A 107 -8.63 2.53 -6.65
CA MET A 107 -8.83 2.26 -5.23
C MET A 107 -8.68 3.54 -4.40
N LEU A 108 -7.71 4.37 -4.71
CA LEU A 108 -7.51 5.65 -4.02
C LEU A 108 -8.71 6.56 -4.20
N ASP A 109 -9.24 6.65 -5.42
CA ASP A 109 -10.43 7.46 -5.70
C ASP A 109 -11.64 6.95 -4.92
N GLU A 110 -11.80 5.64 -4.81
CA GLU A 110 -12.87 5.03 -4.04
C GLU A 110 -12.76 5.39 -2.55
N ILE A 111 -11.55 5.28 -1.98
CA ILE A 111 -11.32 5.61 -0.57
C ILE A 111 -11.61 7.08 -0.29
N MET A 112 -11.24 7.95 -1.22
CA MET A 112 -11.44 9.39 -1.07
C MET A 112 -12.83 9.86 -1.48
N GLY A 113 -13.70 8.94 -1.90
CA GLY A 113 -15.05 9.28 -2.30
C GLY A 113 -15.15 9.98 -3.63
N ARG A 114 -14.11 9.91 -4.47
CA ARG A 114 -14.13 10.50 -5.81
C ARG A 114 -14.78 9.54 -6.80
N LYS A 115 -15.60 10.07 -7.70
CA LYS A 115 -16.22 9.24 -8.72
C LYS A 115 -15.25 9.00 -9.87
N PRO A 116 -15.22 7.77 -10.41
CA PRO A 116 -14.43 7.50 -11.61
C PRO A 116 -14.81 8.43 -12.75
N LYS A 117 -13.83 8.87 -13.52
CA LYS A 117 -14.05 9.83 -14.61
C LYS A 117 -15.02 9.33 -15.67
N GLN A 118 -15.02 8.03 -15.95
CA GLN A 118 -15.91 7.48 -16.98
C GLN A 118 -17.38 7.64 -16.66
N LEU A 119 -17.75 7.85 -15.40
CA LEU A 119 -19.13 8.07 -15.01
C LEU A 119 -19.59 9.51 -15.27
N SER A 120 -18.66 10.42 -15.49
CA SER A 120 -18.98 11.82 -15.74
C SER A 120 -19.37 12.08 -17.19
N LEU A 121 -19.35 11.09 -18.03
CA LEU A 121 -19.71 11.22 -19.45
C LEU A 121 -21.21 11.32 -19.69
N PHE A 122 -22.00 11.17 -18.66
CA PHE A 122 -23.46 11.17 -18.78
C PHE A 122 -24.09 12.31 -18.05
#